data_a092876e8b7f04ef8f6531e62722edda
#
_entry.id   a092876e8b7f04ef8f6531e62722edda
#
_cell.length_a   1.000
_cell.length_b   1.000
_cell.length_c   1.000
_cell.angle_alpha   90.00
_cell.angle_beta   90.00
_cell.angle_gamma   90.00
#
_symmetry.space_group_name_H-M   'P 1'
#
loop_
_entity.id
_entity.type
_entity.pdbx_description
1 polymer ?
#
loop_
_entity_poly.entity_id
_entity_poly.type
_entity_poly.pdbx_seq_one_letter_code
_entity_poly.pdbx_strand_id
1 'polypeptide(L)'
;PLVASGFAGHDAEGDFVLREMGKYKNIDLSMVKRSGDTSFTAVMSNNQTKERTFFQYAGGNAYYGEDDIDWDRLNVDIFHIGYILLLPHLDEPDAEYGTKMARLLHRAQQAGMKTSIDVVSEAGERFKRLVTPALKYTDYCIINELETQQTTGVLLRGEDGTLHVENMKAALQKLHELGVAKWAVIHCPELGCGMDEAGNYCEFESLKLPKGYIKGTVGAGDAFCAGVLYAAETDMPLREALKLGACSAAASLSEVSASDGVKTKDAVLKLYELYGK
;
A
#
# COMPACT_ATOMS: atom_id res chain seq x y z
N PRO A 1 0.21 15.84 -8.63
CA PRO A 1 1.36 16.11 -7.76
C PRO A 1 1.30 15.21 -6.52
N LEU A 2 2.46 14.91 -5.92
CA LEU A 2 2.59 14.14 -4.69
C LEU A 2 3.39 14.96 -3.68
N VAL A 3 3.05 14.87 -2.41
CA VAL A 3 3.85 15.41 -1.31
C VAL A 3 4.40 14.22 -0.52
N ALA A 4 5.72 14.11 -0.45
CA ALA A 4 6.38 13.09 0.35
C ALA A 4 6.65 13.63 1.76
N SER A 5 6.33 12.82 2.78
CA SER A 5 6.63 13.12 4.17
C SER A 5 7.30 11.93 4.85
N GLY A 6 8.27 12.20 5.71
CA GLY A 6 9.05 11.18 6.41
C GLY A 6 10.44 11.67 6.75
N PHE A 7 11.28 10.76 7.23
CA PHE A 7 12.66 11.06 7.58
C PHE A 7 13.67 10.39 6.63
N ALA A 8 14.67 11.14 6.21
CA ALA A 8 15.90 10.66 5.60
C ALA A 8 17.08 11.06 6.50
N GLY A 9 17.99 10.14 6.77
CA GLY A 9 19.14 10.37 7.64
C GLY A 9 20.17 11.34 7.04
N HIS A 10 21.09 11.83 7.88
CA HIS A 10 22.26 12.60 7.44
C HIS A 10 23.39 11.67 6.97
N ASP A 11 23.06 10.68 6.14
CA ASP A 11 23.92 9.62 5.65
C ASP A 11 23.85 9.49 4.12
N ALA A 12 24.67 8.62 3.55
CA ALA A 12 24.73 8.41 2.10
C ALA A 12 23.44 7.81 1.53
N GLU A 13 22.76 7.00 2.32
CA GLU A 13 21.47 6.38 1.99
C GLU A 13 20.36 7.44 1.91
N GLY A 14 20.33 8.40 2.85
CA GLY A 14 19.40 9.52 2.82
C GLY A 14 19.64 10.45 1.64
N ASP A 15 20.90 10.73 1.31
CA ASP A 15 21.26 11.49 0.11
C ASP A 15 20.84 10.75 -1.16
N PHE A 16 20.98 9.42 -1.17
CA PHE A 16 20.51 8.57 -2.27
C PHE A 16 19.00 8.66 -2.43
N VAL A 17 18.21 8.47 -1.36
CA VAL A 17 16.74 8.53 -1.40
C VAL A 17 16.27 9.88 -1.94
N LEU A 18 16.77 10.99 -1.40
CA LEU A 18 16.37 12.33 -1.84
C LEU A 18 16.74 12.60 -3.29
N ARG A 19 17.92 12.15 -3.73
CA ARG A 19 18.34 12.27 -5.13
C ARG A 19 17.46 11.46 -6.06
N GLU A 20 17.12 10.23 -5.71
CA GLU A 20 16.27 9.36 -6.54
C GLU A 20 14.84 9.91 -6.64
N MET A 21 14.23 10.28 -5.53
CA MET A 21 12.90 10.91 -5.52
C MET A 21 12.89 12.26 -6.25
N GLY A 22 13.94 13.05 -6.12
CA GLY A 22 14.10 14.36 -6.79
C GLY A 22 14.21 14.31 -8.31
N LYS A 23 14.36 13.13 -8.92
CA LYS A 23 14.25 12.94 -10.37
C LYS A 23 12.82 13.16 -10.89
N TYR A 24 11.82 13.03 -10.04
CA TYR A 24 10.41 13.13 -10.40
C TYR A 24 9.87 14.51 -10.03
N LYS A 25 9.66 15.36 -11.04
CA LYS A 25 9.22 16.75 -10.86
C LYS A 25 7.83 16.92 -10.23
N ASN A 26 7.04 15.85 -10.20
CA ASN A 26 5.72 15.81 -9.60
C ASN A 26 5.73 15.42 -8.11
N ILE A 27 6.91 15.17 -7.52
CA ILE A 27 7.07 14.86 -6.10
C ILE A 27 7.64 16.09 -5.39
N ASP A 28 6.87 16.63 -4.45
CA ASP A 28 7.33 17.67 -3.51
C ASP A 28 7.98 16.98 -2.29
N LEU A 29 9.26 17.25 -2.08
CA LEU A 29 10.07 16.72 -0.97
C LEU A 29 10.16 17.69 0.22
N SER A 30 9.44 18.80 0.20
CA SER A 30 9.57 19.85 1.23
C SER A 30 9.20 19.40 2.65
N MET A 31 8.44 18.28 2.76
CA MET A 31 8.09 17.67 4.06
C MET A 31 8.97 16.47 4.42
N VAL A 32 9.96 16.12 3.61
CA VAL A 32 10.97 15.12 4.00
C VAL A 32 12.02 15.81 4.85
N LYS A 33 12.07 15.46 6.13
CA LYS A 33 13.02 16.03 7.09
C LYS A 33 14.29 15.19 7.15
N ARG A 34 15.43 15.86 7.36
CA ARG A 34 16.69 15.15 7.66
C ARG A 34 16.73 14.87 9.16
N SER A 35 16.65 13.58 9.56
CA SER A 35 16.64 13.19 10.97
C SER A 35 17.09 11.75 11.17
N GLY A 36 17.91 11.51 12.17
CA GLY A 36 18.42 10.19 12.52
C GLY A 36 19.24 9.54 11.41
N ASP A 37 19.20 8.22 11.37
CA ASP A 37 19.75 7.38 10.31
C ASP A 37 18.66 7.00 9.31
N THR A 38 19.03 6.79 8.06
CA THR A 38 18.07 6.37 7.04
C THR A 38 17.57 4.96 7.28
N SER A 39 16.25 4.76 7.18
CA SER A 39 15.62 3.44 7.21
C SER A 39 16.07 2.60 6.02
N PHE A 40 16.31 1.32 6.24
CA PHE A 40 16.60 0.39 5.15
C PHE A 40 16.08 -1.01 5.44
N THR A 41 15.94 -1.81 4.39
CA THR A 41 15.62 -3.23 4.49
C THR A 41 16.62 -4.04 3.66
N ALA A 42 17.36 -4.94 4.31
CA ALA A 42 18.18 -5.93 3.60
C ALA A 42 17.28 -7.13 3.25
N VAL A 43 17.16 -7.43 1.96
CA VAL A 43 16.33 -8.52 1.45
C VAL A 43 17.22 -9.69 1.03
N MET A 44 17.12 -10.80 1.75
CA MET A 44 17.79 -12.05 1.42
C MET A 44 16.86 -12.95 0.63
N SER A 45 17.22 -13.25 -0.60
CA SER A 45 16.41 -14.09 -1.50
C SER A 45 17.07 -15.46 -1.67
N ASN A 46 16.32 -16.54 -1.40
CA ASN A 46 16.76 -17.89 -1.68
C ASN A 46 16.50 -18.23 -3.16
N ASN A 47 17.57 -18.46 -3.92
CA ASN A 47 17.46 -18.75 -5.36
C ASN A 47 16.77 -20.08 -5.68
N GLN A 48 16.73 -21.03 -4.75
CA GLN A 48 16.10 -22.33 -4.93
C GLN A 48 14.62 -22.34 -4.55
N THR A 49 14.30 -21.87 -3.32
CA THR A 49 12.91 -21.85 -2.82
C THR A 49 12.13 -20.62 -3.24
N LYS A 50 12.82 -19.55 -3.71
CA LYS A 50 12.25 -18.22 -4.01
C LYS A 50 11.70 -17.49 -2.78
N GLU A 51 11.90 -18.03 -1.60
CA GLU A 51 11.57 -17.38 -0.34
C GLU A 51 12.47 -16.17 -0.09
N ARG A 52 11.91 -15.19 0.61
CA ARG A 52 12.61 -13.96 0.98
C ARG A 52 12.56 -13.77 2.50
N THR A 53 13.69 -13.33 3.06
CA THR A 53 13.79 -12.91 4.46
C THR A 53 14.17 -11.43 4.48
N PHE A 54 13.47 -10.66 5.28
CA PHE A 54 13.65 -9.22 5.40
C PHE A 54 14.31 -8.89 6.74
N PHE A 55 15.44 -8.16 6.69
CA PHE A 55 16.09 -7.59 7.87
C PHE A 55 15.91 -6.08 7.82
N GLN A 56 15.07 -5.58 8.70
CA GLN A 56 14.61 -4.20 8.66
C GLN A 56 15.25 -3.37 9.76
N TYR A 57 15.65 -2.15 9.39
CA TYR A 57 16.07 -1.11 10.29
C TYR A 57 15.21 0.13 10.08
N ALA A 58 14.43 0.50 11.08
CA ALA A 58 13.47 1.61 10.98
C ALA A 58 14.14 3.00 10.99
N GLY A 59 15.39 3.10 11.49
CA GLY A 59 16.14 4.36 11.50
C GLY A 59 15.37 5.52 12.15
N GLY A 60 15.48 6.70 11.57
CA GLY A 60 14.76 7.90 12.02
C GLY A 60 13.25 7.76 11.95
N ASN A 61 12.72 7.01 10.97
CA ASN A 61 11.27 6.80 10.82
C ASN A 61 10.64 5.98 11.97
N ALA A 62 11.46 5.36 12.84
CA ALA A 62 10.97 4.77 14.09
C ALA A 62 10.25 5.77 15.01
N TYR A 63 10.59 7.05 14.87
CA TYR A 63 10.08 8.16 15.70
C TYR A 63 9.09 9.07 14.95
N TYR A 64 8.86 8.80 13.65
CA TYR A 64 7.94 9.60 12.84
C TYR A 64 6.52 9.55 13.40
N GLY A 65 5.90 10.72 13.54
CA GLY A 65 4.58 10.85 14.15
C GLY A 65 3.79 12.05 13.62
N GLU A 66 2.67 12.27 14.26
CA GLU A 66 1.69 13.32 13.91
C GLU A 66 2.30 14.74 13.95
N ASP A 67 3.22 14.98 14.91
CA ASP A 67 3.88 16.28 15.09
C ASP A 67 4.95 16.58 14.03
N ASP A 68 5.31 15.59 13.22
CA ASP A 68 6.24 15.76 12.12
C ASP A 68 5.62 16.30 10.85
N ILE A 69 4.30 16.31 10.78
CA ILE A 69 3.51 16.78 9.64
C ILE A 69 3.18 18.26 9.82
N ASP A 70 3.48 19.06 8.82
CA ASP A 70 3.06 20.46 8.76
C ASP A 70 1.64 20.53 8.21
N TRP A 71 0.66 20.39 9.08
CA TRP A 71 -0.77 20.32 8.75
C TRP A 71 -1.28 21.60 8.08
N ASP A 72 -0.70 22.74 8.38
CA ASP A 72 -1.11 24.04 7.81
C ASP A 72 -0.68 24.16 6.34
N ARG A 73 0.38 23.46 5.96
CA ARG A 73 0.91 23.45 4.59
C ARG A 73 0.46 22.24 3.78
N LEU A 74 -0.05 21.20 4.44
CA LEU A 74 -0.46 19.96 3.77
C LEU A 74 -1.85 20.17 3.13
N ASN A 75 -1.85 20.36 1.81
CA ASN A 75 -3.07 20.50 1.02
C ASN A 75 -3.10 19.41 -0.04
N VAL A 76 -3.67 18.25 0.31
CA VAL A 76 -3.79 17.06 -0.53
C VAL A 76 -5.18 16.45 -0.38
N ASP A 77 -5.65 15.76 -1.41
CA ASP A 77 -6.97 15.12 -1.40
C ASP A 77 -6.94 13.78 -0.68
N ILE A 78 -5.82 13.04 -0.81
CA ILE A 78 -5.63 11.72 -0.18
C ILE A 78 -4.34 11.74 0.64
N PHE A 79 -4.47 11.41 1.92
CA PHE A 79 -3.37 11.12 2.82
C PHE A 79 -3.15 9.60 2.86
N HIS A 80 -2.05 9.14 2.26
CA HIS A 80 -1.65 7.72 2.27
C HIS A 80 -0.50 7.49 3.23
N ILE A 81 -0.62 6.48 4.08
CA ILE A 81 0.45 6.08 4.98
C ILE A 81 0.71 4.57 4.92
N GLY A 82 1.92 4.21 4.70
CA GLY A 82 2.43 2.84 4.76
C GLY A 82 3.81 2.81 5.41
N TYR A 83 4.13 1.79 6.16
CA TYR A 83 3.27 0.64 6.45
C TYR A 83 2.92 0.60 7.93
N ILE A 84 1.67 0.29 8.27
CA ILE A 84 1.35 -0.14 9.63
C ILE A 84 2.19 -1.39 9.93
N LEU A 85 2.70 -1.52 11.16
CA LEU A 85 3.66 -2.53 11.62
C LEU A 85 5.14 -2.16 11.39
N LEU A 86 5.44 -1.13 10.60
CA LEU A 86 6.81 -0.69 10.30
C LEU A 86 7.12 0.74 10.79
N LEU A 87 6.19 1.39 11.43
CA LEU A 87 6.33 2.73 12.02
C LEU A 87 6.17 2.64 13.54
N PRO A 88 7.22 2.27 14.29
CA PRO A 88 7.12 1.91 15.72
C PRO A 88 6.40 2.94 16.58
N HIS A 89 6.65 4.24 16.38
CA HIS A 89 5.98 5.29 17.14
C HIS A 89 4.47 5.35 16.84
N LEU A 90 4.06 5.18 15.59
CA LEU A 90 2.66 5.18 15.20
C LEU A 90 1.94 3.89 15.59
N ASP A 91 2.67 2.79 15.76
CA ASP A 91 2.16 1.50 16.23
C ASP A 91 1.94 1.49 17.77
N GLU A 92 2.41 2.51 18.51
CA GLU A 92 2.19 2.61 19.95
C GLU A 92 0.70 2.73 20.31
N PRO A 93 0.30 2.21 21.48
CA PRO A 93 -1.07 2.35 21.95
C PRO A 93 -1.47 3.83 22.14
N ASP A 94 -2.72 4.12 21.83
CA ASP A 94 -3.41 5.37 22.14
C ASP A 94 -4.69 5.07 22.92
N ALA A 95 -4.93 5.82 24.01
CA ALA A 95 -6.04 5.55 24.93
C ALA A 95 -7.42 5.81 24.32
N GLU A 96 -7.54 6.71 23.35
CA GLU A 96 -8.79 7.11 22.71
C GLU A 96 -9.00 6.38 21.38
N TYR A 97 -7.95 6.29 20.56
CA TYR A 97 -8.02 5.79 19.18
C TYR A 97 -7.56 4.33 19.04
N GLY A 98 -6.97 3.76 20.08
CA GLY A 98 -6.40 2.41 20.10
C GLY A 98 -4.94 2.38 19.67
N THR A 99 -4.55 3.14 18.63
CA THR A 99 -3.14 3.34 18.21
C THR A 99 -2.90 4.80 17.81
N LYS A 100 -1.65 5.26 17.89
CA LYS A 100 -1.27 6.59 17.39
C LYS A 100 -1.48 6.71 15.87
N MET A 101 -1.36 5.61 15.14
CA MET A 101 -1.70 5.54 13.72
C MET A 101 -3.18 5.88 13.47
N ALA A 102 -4.09 5.30 14.24
CA ALA A 102 -5.52 5.59 14.14
C ALA A 102 -5.82 7.07 14.44
N ARG A 103 -5.15 7.65 15.46
CA ARG A 103 -5.24 9.08 15.76
C ARG A 103 -4.75 9.96 14.62
N LEU A 104 -3.61 9.60 14.01
CA LEU A 104 -3.06 10.31 12.86
C LEU A 104 -4.04 10.32 11.67
N LEU A 105 -4.61 9.17 11.34
CA LEU A 105 -5.59 9.05 10.26
C LEU A 105 -6.86 9.88 10.56
N HIS A 106 -7.36 9.82 11.80
CA HIS A 106 -8.49 10.65 12.21
C HIS A 106 -8.20 12.14 12.03
N ARG A 107 -7.00 12.60 12.41
CA ARG A 107 -6.59 13.99 12.20
C ARG A 107 -6.54 14.38 10.72
N ALA A 108 -6.06 13.49 9.86
CA ALA A 108 -6.06 13.72 8.42
C ALA A 108 -7.49 13.90 7.88
N GLN A 109 -8.44 13.07 8.33
CA GLN A 109 -9.87 13.24 7.99
C GLN A 109 -10.46 14.54 8.53
N GLN A 110 -10.12 14.95 9.75
CA GLN A 110 -10.53 16.24 10.32
C GLN A 110 -9.98 17.43 9.52
N ALA A 111 -8.82 17.29 8.91
CA ALA A 111 -8.25 18.29 8.00
C ALA A 111 -8.86 18.25 6.59
N GLY A 112 -9.90 17.43 6.35
CA GLY A 112 -10.65 17.35 5.09
C GLY A 112 -10.07 16.36 4.05
N MET A 113 -9.02 15.63 4.39
CA MET A 113 -8.40 14.65 3.50
C MET A 113 -9.11 13.29 3.59
N LYS A 114 -9.16 12.57 2.50
CA LYS A 114 -9.45 11.13 2.51
C LYS A 114 -8.19 10.38 2.93
N THR A 115 -8.36 9.23 3.57
CA THR A 115 -7.24 8.47 4.12
C THR A 115 -7.07 7.14 3.42
N SER A 116 -5.83 6.72 3.28
CA SER A 116 -5.46 5.40 2.76
C SER A 116 -4.33 4.80 3.59
N ILE A 117 -4.38 3.48 3.76
CA ILE A 117 -3.36 2.73 4.46
C ILE A 117 -2.77 1.64 3.58
N ASP A 118 -1.53 1.29 3.88
CA ASP A 118 -0.92 0.04 3.51
C ASP A 118 -0.36 -0.66 4.75
N VAL A 119 -0.23 -1.97 4.68
CA VAL A 119 0.26 -2.80 5.78
C VAL A 119 1.33 -3.75 5.27
N VAL A 120 2.15 -4.28 6.18
CA VAL A 120 3.12 -5.31 5.82
C VAL A 120 2.63 -6.67 6.32
N SER A 121 2.81 -7.69 5.51
CA SER A 121 2.50 -9.06 5.91
C SER A 121 3.42 -9.49 7.06
N GLU A 122 2.87 -9.63 8.26
CA GLU A 122 3.53 -10.13 9.46
C GLU A 122 2.71 -11.26 10.06
N ALA A 123 3.34 -12.39 10.37
CA ALA A 123 2.66 -13.47 11.07
C ALA A 123 2.56 -13.16 12.57
N GLY A 124 1.34 -13.11 13.15
CA GLY A 124 1.16 -13.00 14.60
C GLY A 124 -0.06 -12.19 15.06
N GLU A 125 -0.34 -12.27 16.36
CA GLU A 125 -1.44 -11.59 17.06
C GLU A 125 -1.34 -10.04 16.99
N ARG A 126 -0.15 -9.52 16.80
CA ARG A 126 0.16 -8.10 16.73
C ARG A 126 -0.55 -7.43 15.55
N PHE A 127 -0.66 -8.13 14.41
CA PHE A 127 -1.27 -7.63 13.18
C PHE A 127 -2.69 -7.08 13.44
N LYS A 128 -3.60 -7.94 13.94
CA LYS A 128 -4.98 -7.54 14.18
C LYS A 128 -5.11 -6.39 15.18
N ARG A 129 -4.26 -6.39 16.22
CA ARG A 129 -4.28 -5.35 17.26
C ARG A 129 -3.92 -3.97 16.73
N LEU A 130 -2.99 -3.88 15.75
CA LEU A 130 -2.49 -2.61 15.22
C LEU A 130 -3.28 -2.13 14.00
N VAL A 131 -3.72 -3.05 13.13
CA VAL A 131 -4.44 -2.68 11.91
C VAL A 131 -5.89 -2.31 12.17
N THR A 132 -6.61 -3.11 12.99
CA THR A 132 -8.06 -2.92 13.21
C THR A 132 -8.44 -1.51 13.71
N PRO A 133 -7.74 -0.86 14.66
CA PRO A 133 -8.07 0.51 15.05
C PRO A 133 -7.94 1.53 13.93
N ALA A 134 -6.97 1.36 13.04
CA ALA A 134 -6.72 2.27 11.92
C ALA A 134 -7.84 2.20 10.86
N LEU A 135 -8.46 1.03 10.65
CA LEU A 135 -9.54 0.84 9.67
C LEU A 135 -10.73 1.75 9.89
N LYS A 136 -11.02 2.14 11.15
CA LYS A 136 -12.11 3.06 11.50
C LYS A 136 -11.94 4.46 10.91
N TYR A 137 -10.71 4.80 10.55
CA TYR A 137 -10.32 6.10 10.01
C TYR A 137 -9.67 5.96 8.63
N THR A 138 -10.08 4.93 7.87
CA THR A 138 -9.56 4.62 6.55
C THR A 138 -10.66 4.72 5.51
N ASP A 139 -10.46 5.57 4.49
CA ASP A 139 -11.36 5.66 3.34
C ASP A 139 -11.02 4.59 2.30
N TYR A 140 -9.75 4.38 2.00
CA TYR A 140 -9.27 3.42 1.02
C TYR A 140 -8.33 2.40 1.67
N CYS A 141 -8.74 1.14 1.72
CA CYS A 141 -7.92 0.03 2.21
C CYS A 141 -7.58 -0.87 1.02
N ILE A 142 -6.30 -0.86 0.61
CA ILE A 142 -5.81 -1.64 -0.53
C ILE A 142 -4.73 -2.58 0.00
N ILE A 143 -5.07 -3.85 0.25
CA ILE A 143 -4.20 -4.83 0.88
C ILE A 143 -4.27 -6.19 0.17
N ASN A 144 -3.28 -7.06 0.39
CA ASN A 144 -3.28 -8.37 -0.25
C ASN A 144 -4.21 -9.38 0.46
N GLU A 145 -4.38 -10.56 -0.15
CA GLU A 145 -5.29 -11.59 0.35
C GLU A 145 -4.85 -12.14 1.73
N LEU A 146 -3.53 -12.21 2.00
CA LEU A 146 -3.03 -12.71 3.29
C LEU A 146 -3.25 -11.70 4.41
N GLU A 147 -2.99 -10.43 4.15
CA GLU A 147 -3.24 -9.32 5.06
C GLU A 147 -4.74 -9.17 5.35
N THR A 148 -5.56 -9.32 4.31
CA THR A 148 -7.03 -9.33 4.46
C THR A 148 -7.48 -10.51 5.33
N GLN A 149 -6.95 -11.70 5.09
CA GLN A 149 -7.26 -12.89 5.91
C GLN A 149 -6.87 -12.68 7.37
N GLN A 150 -5.70 -12.12 7.64
CA GLN A 150 -5.25 -11.82 9.01
C GLN A 150 -6.12 -10.75 9.68
N THR A 151 -6.57 -9.74 8.94
CA THR A 151 -7.42 -8.66 9.44
C THR A 151 -8.83 -9.13 9.74
N THR A 152 -9.43 -9.87 8.81
CA THR A 152 -10.86 -10.22 8.84
C THR A 152 -11.14 -11.58 9.49
N GLY A 153 -10.17 -12.49 9.46
CA GLY A 153 -10.34 -13.88 9.84
C GLY A 153 -11.04 -14.74 8.77
N VAL A 154 -11.30 -14.18 7.59
CA VAL A 154 -11.90 -14.91 6.46
C VAL A 154 -10.80 -15.62 5.68
N LEU A 155 -10.91 -16.94 5.49
CA LEU A 155 -9.92 -17.71 4.75
C LEU A 155 -9.96 -17.34 3.26
N LEU A 156 -8.86 -16.78 2.76
CA LEU A 156 -8.71 -16.40 1.34
C LEU A 156 -7.67 -17.25 0.62
N ARG A 157 -6.62 -17.69 1.34
CA ARG A 157 -5.63 -18.60 0.79
C ARG A 157 -5.37 -19.74 1.77
N GLY A 158 -5.58 -20.97 1.30
CA GLY A 158 -5.31 -22.19 2.06
C GLY A 158 -3.81 -22.46 2.21
N GLU A 159 -3.46 -23.34 3.12
CA GLU A 159 -2.06 -23.78 3.34
C GLU A 159 -1.46 -24.47 2.11
N ASP A 160 -2.28 -25.07 1.26
CA ASP A 160 -1.92 -25.68 -0.02
C ASP A 160 -1.72 -24.64 -1.15
N GLY A 161 -1.90 -23.34 -0.84
CA GLY A 161 -1.84 -22.24 -1.80
C GLY A 161 -3.12 -21.98 -2.58
N THR A 162 -4.20 -22.75 -2.35
CA THR A 162 -5.49 -22.56 -3.04
C THR A 162 -6.12 -21.22 -2.69
N LEU A 163 -6.48 -20.43 -3.69
CA LEU A 163 -7.20 -19.18 -3.53
C LEU A 163 -8.74 -19.44 -3.46
N HIS A 164 -9.37 -18.96 -2.40
CA HIS A 164 -10.81 -19.05 -2.16
C HIS A 164 -11.53 -17.79 -2.66
N VAL A 165 -11.69 -17.69 -3.98
CA VAL A 165 -12.32 -16.51 -4.62
C VAL A 165 -13.75 -16.28 -4.12
N GLU A 166 -14.48 -17.36 -3.84
CA GLU A 166 -15.83 -17.33 -3.29
C GLU A 166 -15.96 -16.59 -1.95
N ASN A 167 -14.86 -16.46 -1.20
CA ASN A 167 -14.82 -15.78 0.09
C ASN A 167 -14.43 -14.28 -0.02
N MET A 168 -13.98 -13.82 -1.19
CA MET A 168 -13.49 -12.44 -1.38
C MET A 168 -14.56 -11.40 -1.02
N LYS A 169 -15.79 -11.61 -1.48
CA LYS A 169 -16.90 -10.69 -1.18
C LYS A 169 -17.18 -10.57 0.32
N ALA A 170 -17.15 -11.69 1.04
CA ALA A 170 -17.36 -11.70 2.49
C ALA A 170 -16.21 -11.00 3.24
N ALA A 171 -14.97 -11.16 2.78
CA ALA A 171 -13.81 -10.48 3.36
C ALA A 171 -13.89 -8.97 3.15
N LEU A 172 -14.27 -8.49 1.95
CA LEU A 172 -14.49 -7.07 1.67
C LEU A 172 -15.60 -6.47 2.52
N GLN A 173 -16.73 -7.18 2.68
CA GLN A 173 -17.80 -6.77 3.60
C GLN A 173 -17.28 -6.63 5.03
N LYS A 174 -16.42 -7.56 5.47
CA LYS A 174 -15.82 -7.52 6.80
C LYS A 174 -14.89 -6.33 6.99
N LEU A 175 -14.13 -5.92 5.97
CA LEU A 175 -13.33 -4.69 6.02
C LEU A 175 -14.21 -3.44 6.19
N HIS A 176 -15.34 -3.35 5.50
CA HIS A 176 -16.31 -2.27 5.71
C HIS A 176 -16.93 -2.29 7.11
N GLU A 177 -17.29 -3.48 7.64
CA GLU A 177 -17.78 -3.62 9.02
C GLU A 177 -16.73 -3.18 10.06
N LEU A 178 -15.45 -3.33 9.76
CA LEU A 178 -14.34 -2.88 10.60
C LEU A 178 -14.08 -1.37 10.50
N GLY A 179 -14.68 -0.69 9.51
CA GLY A 179 -14.68 0.77 9.42
C GLY A 179 -14.20 1.39 8.11
N VAL A 180 -13.76 0.60 7.13
CA VAL A 180 -13.35 1.14 5.82
C VAL A 180 -14.52 1.86 5.17
N ALA A 181 -14.35 3.17 4.87
CA ALA A 181 -15.47 4.02 4.53
C ALA A 181 -15.82 4.05 3.04
N LYS A 182 -14.82 3.98 2.14
CA LYS A 182 -15.04 4.12 0.70
C LYS A 182 -14.76 2.86 -0.08
N TRP A 183 -13.51 2.51 -0.27
CA TRP A 183 -13.15 1.31 -1.03
C TRP A 183 -12.36 0.35 -0.18
N ALA A 184 -12.86 -0.87 -0.06
CA ALA A 184 -12.08 -2.03 0.36
C ALA A 184 -11.62 -2.77 -0.89
N VAL A 185 -10.31 -3.00 -1.03
CA VAL A 185 -9.71 -3.64 -2.20
C VAL A 185 -8.73 -4.72 -1.76
N ILE A 186 -8.86 -5.89 -2.37
CA ILE A 186 -7.94 -7.02 -2.18
C ILE A 186 -7.22 -7.26 -3.50
N HIS A 187 -5.91 -7.45 -3.43
CA HIS A 187 -5.14 -7.88 -4.59
C HIS A 187 -4.38 -9.17 -4.29
N CYS A 188 -4.24 -10.00 -5.30
CA CYS A 188 -3.44 -11.22 -5.27
C CYS A 188 -2.85 -11.48 -6.67
N PRO A 189 -1.97 -12.49 -6.84
CA PRO A 189 -1.38 -12.79 -8.14
C PRO A 189 -2.41 -13.10 -9.24
N GLU A 190 -3.58 -13.63 -8.89
CA GLU A 190 -4.61 -14.08 -9.81
C GLU A 190 -5.56 -12.95 -10.24
N LEU A 191 -5.93 -12.06 -9.30
CA LEU A 191 -6.90 -11.00 -9.54
C LEU A 191 -6.80 -9.84 -8.53
N GLY A 192 -7.44 -8.73 -8.85
CA GLY A 192 -7.86 -7.71 -7.90
C GLY A 192 -9.38 -7.71 -7.75
N CYS A 193 -9.89 -7.53 -6.54
CA CYS A 193 -11.32 -7.32 -6.32
C CYS A 193 -11.56 -6.18 -5.33
N GLY A 194 -12.73 -5.58 -5.39
CA GLY A 194 -13.06 -4.46 -4.52
C GLY A 194 -14.56 -4.32 -4.28
N MET A 195 -14.87 -3.60 -3.22
CA MET A 195 -16.22 -3.19 -2.85
C MET A 195 -16.22 -1.71 -2.50
N ASP A 196 -17.19 -0.98 -3.02
CA ASP A 196 -17.40 0.43 -2.70
C ASP A 196 -18.32 0.62 -1.47
N GLU A 197 -18.50 1.88 -1.06
CA GLU A 197 -19.36 2.27 0.07
C GLU A 197 -20.84 1.91 -0.11
N ALA A 198 -21.29 1.67 -1.33
CA ALA A 198 -22.66 1.24 -1.63
C ALA A 198 -22.80 -0.30 -1.62
N GLY A 199 -21.71 -1.05 -1.40
CA GLY A 199 -21.67 -2.51 -1.40
C GLY A 199 -21.58 -3.11 -2.81
N ASN A 200 -21.28 -2.31 -3.84
CA ASN A 200 -21.08 -2.81 -5.19
C ASN A 200 -19.74 -3.54 -5.27
N TYR A 201 -19.80 -4.84 -5.57
CA TYR A 201 -18.62 -5.68 -5.74
C TYR A 201 -18.20 -5.72 -7.21
N CYS A 202 -16.90 -5.66 -7.45
CA CYS A 202 -16.32 -5.96 -8.75
C CYS A 202 -14.96 -6.64 -8.62
N GLU A 203 -14.54 -7.31 -9.69
CA GLU A 203 -13.25 -7.98 -9.80
C GLU A 203 -12.62 -7.72 -11.16
N PHE A 204 -11.31 -7.89 -11.22
CA PHE A 204 -10.52 -7.74 -12.43
C PHE A 204 -9.38 -8.76 -12.42
N GLU A 205 -9.34 -9.66 -13.41
CA GLU A 205 -8.28 -10.66 -13.54
C GLU A 205 -6.91 -10.00 -13.78
N SER A 206 -5.87 -10.58 -13.23
CA SER A 206 -4.50 -10.17 -13.53
C SER A 206 -4.14 -10.41 -14.99
N LEU A 207 -3.20 -9.62 -15.51
CA LEU A 207 -2.77 -9.75 -16.90
C LEU A 207 -2.04 -11.08 -17.14
N LYS A 208 -2.28 -11.71 -18.29
CA LYS A 208 -1.64 -12.99 -18.70
C LYS A 208 -0.25 -12.73 -19.28
N LEU A 209 0.70 -12.51 -18.39
CA LEU A 209 2.07 -12.15 -18.76
C LEU A 209 2.81 -13.33 -19.41
N PRO A 210 3.59 -13.12 -20.49
CA PRO A 210 4.31 -14.19 -21.18
C PRO A 210 5.46 -14.73 -20.29
N LYS A 211 5.86 -15.97 -20.57
CA LYS A 211 7.00 -16.60 -19.86
C LYS A 211 8.26 -15.72 -20.00
N GLY A 212 8.90 -15.45 -18.86
CA GLY A 212 10.12 -14.64 -18.79
C GLY A 212 9.87 -13.13 -18.71
N TYR A 213 8.62 -12.68 -18.70
CA TYR A 213 8.29 -11.27 -18.48
C TYR A 213 8.60 -10.83 -17.03
N ILE A 214 8.24 -11.66 -16.06
CA ILE A 214 8.44 -11.39 -14.64
C ILE A 214 9.92 -11.57 -14.29
N LYS A 215 10.57 -10.45 -13.92
CA LYS A 215 11.96 -10.41 -13.46
C LYS A 215 12.06 -10.29 -11.95
N GLY A 216 11.11 -9.63 -11.31
CA GLY A 216 11.01 -9.45 -9.87
C GLY A 216 9.56 -9.28 -9.43
N THR A 217 9.28 -9.48 -8.14
CA THR A 217 7.93 -9.33 -7.55
C THR A 217 7.86 -8.28 -6.45
N VAL A 218 9.01 -7.65 -6.13
CA VAL A 218 9.06 -6.58 -5.13
C VAL A 218 8.38 -5.32 -5.71
N GLY A 219 7.53 -4.69 -4.90
CA GLY A 219 6.82 -3.46 -5.30
C GLY A 219 5.59 -3.67 -6.19
N ALA A 220 5.21 -4.93 -6.52
CA ALA A 220 4.01 -5.15 -7.34
C ALA A 220 2.72 -4.77 -6.60
N GLY A 221 2.64 -5.03 -5.28
CA GLY A 221 1.54 -4.57 -4.42
C GLY A 221 1.48 -3.05 -4.34
N ASP A 222 2.64 -2.40 -4.11
CA ASP A 222 2.75 -0.92 -4.07
C ASP A 222 2.31 -0.30 -5.40
N ALA A 223 2.72 -0.89 -6.53
CA ALA A 223 2.33 -0.41 -7.85
C ALA A 223 0.83 -0.60 -8.10
N PHE A 224 0.24 -1.71 -7.62
CA PHE A 224 -1.20 -1.92 -7.67
C PHE A 224 -1.93 -0.86 -6.84
N CYS A 225 -1.51 -0.66 -5.59
CA CYS A 225 -2.05 0.36 -4.68
C CYS A 225 -1.97 1.76 -5.30
N ALA A 226 -0.82 2.14 -5.85
CA ALA A 226 -0.63 3.43 -6.52
C ALA A 226 -1.59 3.62 -7.70
N GLY A 227 -1.83 2.58 -8.50
CA GLY A 227 -2.80 2.60 -9.61
C GLY A 227 -4.24 2.81 -9.11
N VAL A 228 -4.62 2.12 -8.04
CA VAL A 228 -5.96 2.27 -7.42
C VAL A 228 -6.15 3.65 -6.81
N LEU A 229 -5.15 4.16 -6.07
CA LEU A 229 -5.22 5.50 -5.45
C LEU A 229 -5.25 6.62 -6.49
N TYR A 230 -4.48 6.49 -7.58
CA TYR A 230 -4.57 7.43 -8.70
C TYR A 230 -5.99 7.47 -9.29
N ALA A 231 -6.62 6.31 -9.44
CA ALA A 231 -7.99 6.23 -9.94
C ALA A 231 -9.01 6.83 -8.96
N ALA A 232 -8.82 6.61 -7.65
CA ALA A 232 -9.65 7.19 -6.60
C ALA A 232 -9.56 8.73 -6.57
N GLU A 233 -8.35 9.27 -6.75
CA GLU A 233 -8.09 10.72 -6.78
C GLU A 233 -8.67 11.39 -8.04
N THR A 234 -8.75 10.65 -9.14
CA THR A 234 -9.29 11.14 -10.41
C THR A 234 -10.76 10.73 -10.65
N ASP A 235 -11.48 10.33 -9.62
CA ASP A 235 -12.91 9.93 -9.63
C ASP A 235 -13.25 8.85 -10.68
N MET A 236 -12.29 7.94 -10.96
CA MET A 236 -12.56 6.79 -11.83
C MET A 236 -13.42 5.75 -11.09
N PRO A 237 -14.28 4.99 -11.82
CA PRO A 237 -15.03 3.88 -11.21
C PRO A 237 -14.09 2.81 -10.64
N LEU A 238 -14.51 2.13 -9.54
CA LEU A 238 -13.72 1.11 -8.86
C LEU A 238 -13.21 0.01 -9.82
N ARG A 239 -14.01 -0.43 -10.79
CA ARG A 239 -13.58 -1.42 -11.78
C ARG A 239 -12.40 -0.93 -12.65
N GLU A 240 -12.42 0.34 -13.05
CA GLU A 240 -11.31 0.93 -13.82
C GLU A 240 -10.08 1.15 -12.91
N ALA A 241 -10.30 1.39 -11.61
CA ALA A 241 -9.23 1.45 -10.62
C ALA A 241 -8.52 0.10 -10.48
N LEU A 242 -9.26 -1.01 -10.38
CA LEU A 242 -8.70 -2.36 -10.34
C LEU A 242 -7.91 -2.69 -11.61
N LYS A 243 -8.44 -2.30 -12.77
CA LYS A 243 -7.73 -2.45 -14.06
C LYS A 243 -6.40 -1.68 -14.06
N LEU A 244 -6.42 -0.42 -13.64
CA LEU A 244 -5.20 0.39 -13.58
C LEU A 244 -4.21 -0.18 -12.57
N GLY A 245 -4.67 -0.65 -11.42
CA GLY A 245 -3.87 -1.37 -10.41
C GLY A 245 -3.19 -2.60 -11.01
N ALA A 246 -3.95 -3.48 -11.66
CA ALA A 246 -3.43 -4.69 -12.30
C ALA A 246 -2.39 -4.38 -13.40
N CYS A 247 -2.63 -3.34 -14.22
CA CYS A 247 -1.69 -2.89 -15.23
C CYS A 247 -0.41 -2.31 -14.60
N SER A 248 -0.53 -1.56 -13.50
CA SER A 248 0.61 -0.98 -12.79
C SER A 248 1.47 -2.07 -12.14
N ALA A 249 0.84 -3.05 -11.49
CA ALA A 249 1.53 -4.23 -10.96
C ALA A 249 2.26 -5.00 -12.07
N ALA A 250 1.60 -5.25 -13.20
CA ALA A 250 2.22 -5.92 -14.34
C ALA A 250 3.44 -5.14 -14.87
N ALA A 251 3.39 -3.82 -14.91
CA ALA A 251 4.52 -2.99 -15.30
C ALA A 251 5.70 -3.13 -14.33
N SER A 252 5.44 -3.08 -13.01
CA SER A 252 6.47 -3.28 -11.97
C SER A 252 7.17 -4.62 -12.10
N LEU A 253 6.44 -5.70 -12.37
CA LEU A 253 6.98 -7.06 -12.55
C LEU A 253 8.01 -7.19 -13.69
N SER A 254 8.07 -6.23 -14.62
CA SER A 254 9.01 -6.26 -15.75
C SER A 254 10.46 -5.97 -15.37
N GLU A 255 10.72 -5.50 -14.15
CA GLU A 255 12.06 -5.20 -13.65
C GLU A 255 12.31 -5.86 -12.29
N VAL A 256 13.58 -5.91 -11.89
CA VAL A 256 13.98 -6.55 -10.60
C VAL A 256 13.70 -5.64 -9.43
N SER A 257 13.89 -4.32 -9.61
CA SER A 257 13.65 -3.32 -8.57
C SER A 257 12.16 -2.99 -8.42
N ALA A 258 11.78 -2.47 -7.28
CA ALA A 258 10.40 -2.10 -6.96
C ALA A 258 9.87 -0.93 -7.83
N SER A 259 10.75 -0.07 -8.36
CA SER A 259 10.36 1.19 -9.01
C SER A 259 10.76 1.32 -10.49
N ASP A 260 11.77 0.57 -10.96
CA ASP A 260 12.28 0.73 -12.34
C ASP A 260 11.24 0.33 -13.42
N GLY A 261 10.30 -0.57 -13.05
CA GLY A 261 9.20 -0.99 -13.94
C GLY A 261 8.04 0.00 -14.00
N VAL A 262 7.99 0.99 -13.11
CA VAL A 262 6.90 1.97 -13.05
C VAL A 262 6.91 2.86 -14.30
N LYS A 263 5.73 3.05 -14.90
CA LYS A 263 5.55 3.79 -16.16
C LYS A 263 4.39 4.78 -16.04
N THR A 264 4.25 5.65 -17.04
CA THR A 264 3.09 6.55 -17.14
C THR A 264 1.79 5.77 -17.27
N LYS A 265 0.66 6.36 -16.85
CA LYS A 265 -0.67 5.75 -16.96
C LYS A 265 -0.96 5.18 -18.35
N ASP A 266 -0.70 5.97 -19.39
CA ASP A 266 -0.97 5.52 -20.76
C ASP A 266 -0.09 4.32 -21.17
N ALA A 267 1.15 4.28 -20.68
CA ALA A 267 2.05 3.16 -20.98
C ALA A 267 1.63 1.88 -20.22
N VAL A 268 1.16 1.98 -18.98
CA VAL A 268 0.67 0.79 -18.25
C VAL A 268 -0.64 0.29 -18.82
N LEU A 269 -1.56 1.15 -19.25
CA LEU A 269 -2.83 0.73 -19.85
C LEU A 269 -2.62 0.01 -21.20
N LYS A 270 -1.56 0.30 -21.95
CA LYS A 270 -1.20 -0.48 -23.15
C LYS A 270 -0.85 -1.93 -22.86
N LEU A 271 -0.42 -2.26 -21.64
CA LEU A 271 -0.19 -3.65 -21.25
C LEU A 271 -1.49 -4.46 -21.23
N TYR A 272 -2.62 -3.83 -20.94
CA TYR A 272 -3.91 -4.49 -21.03
C TYR A 272 -4.30 -4.85 -22.48
N GLU A 273 -3.96 -4.01 -23.43
CA GLU A 273 -4.20 -4.31 -24.85
C GLU A 273 -3.39 -5.54 -25.31
N LEU A 274 -2.20 -5.73 -24.73
CA LEU A 274 -1.28 -6.82 -25.07
C LEU A 274 -1.56 -8.12 -24.32
N TYR A 275 -1.93 -8.02 -23.04
CA TYR A 275 -1.93 -9.15 -22.08
C TYR A 275 -3.22 -9.31 -21.30
N GLY A 276 -4.24 -8.48 -21.54
CA GLY A 276 -5.52 -8.51 -20.82
C GLY A 276 -6.58 -9.44 -21.39
N LYS A 277 -6.20 -10.40 -22.29
CA LYS A 277 -7.12 -11.33 -22.95
C LYS A 277 -6.87 -12.76 -22.54
#